data_272252d2ca1eba5282462bc120c84e82
#
_entry.id   272252d2ca1eba5282462bc120c84e82
#
_cell.length_a   1.000
_cell.length_b   1.000
_cell.length_c   1.000
_cell.angle_alpha   90.00
_cell.angle_beta   90.00
_cell.angle_gamma   90.00
#
_symmetry.space_group_name_H-M   'P 1'
#
loop_
_entity.id
_entity.type
_entity.pdbx_description
1 polymer ?
#
loop_
_entity_poly.entity_id
_entity_poly.type
_entity_poly.pdbx_seq_one_letter_code
_entity_poly.pdbx_strand_id
1 'polypeptide(L)'
;GSVILNSLAEYRALLARSYKDVSKFSDRGMACFRSDEMQVRDNEYDQNYYMDIERWNDLAPNAYTSSFEWAKYYNVLFIANHVIESRSDIKEGTEEEINQLVGEAYMLRAYVHFLLVNLYGQPYTKEGALDTKSVPLKLDTDLEKVLKRNTVEEVYTSIQADIDEARKLVMKAEWEQRYSYRFNAASVEAFQSRVSLYKGEWQAAWDAAG
;
A
#
# COMPACT_ATOMS: atom_id res chain seq x y z
N GLY A 1 -29.50 -9.10 -4.32
CA GLY A 1 -28.82 -9.56 -5.53
C GLY A 1 -27.43 -8.98 -5.57
N SER A 2 -26.42 -9.81 -5.72
CA SER A 2 -25.04 -9.35 -5.95
C SER A 2 -24.98 -8.69 -7.33
N VAL A 3 -24.53 -7.45 -7.39
CA VAL A 3 -24.19 -6.80 -8.67
C VAL A 3 -22.90 -7.47 -9.15
N ILE A 4 -22.97 -8.13 -10.30
CA ILE A 4 -21.78 -8.70 -10.94
C ILE A 4 -21.14 -7.57 -11.76
N LEU A 5 -19.97 -7.12 -11.35
CA LEU A 5 -19.16 -6.17 -12.12
C LEU A 5 -18.59 -6.90 -13.34
N ASN A 6 -18.71 -6.29 -14.52
CA ASN A 6 -18.15 -6.87 -15.75
C ASN A 6 -17.60 -5.83 -16.73
N SER A 7 -17.76 -4.54 -16.44
CA SER A 7 -17.26 -3.49 -17.32
C SER A 7 -15.94 -2.90 -16.79
N LEU A 8 -15.09 -2.49 -17.72
CA LEU A 8 -13.85 -1.77 -17.40
C LEU A 8 -14.13 -0.52 -16.53
N ALA A 9 -15.22 0.20 -16.82
CA ALA A 9 -15.59 1.42 -16.10
C ALA A 9 -15.92 1.15 -14.62
N GLU A 10 -16.60 0.05 -14.32
CA GLU A 10 -16.94 -0.34 -12.94
C GLU A 10 -15.68 -0.68 -12.13
N TYR A 11 -14.78 -1.50 -12.70
CA TYR A 11 -13.51 -1.81 -12.04
C TYR A 11 -12.61 -0.58 -11.92
N ARG A 12 -12.63 0.32 -12.90
CA ARG A 12 -11.92 1.61 -12.84
C ARG A 12 -12.46 2.49 -11.70
N ALA A 13 -13.77 2.50 -11.46
CA ALA A 13 -14.40 3.22 -10.36
C ALA A 13 -13.99 2.65 -8.98
N LEU A 14 -13.89 1.32 -8.84
CA LEU A 14 -13.38 0.68 -7.63
C LEU A 14 -11.93 1.10 -7.35
N LEU A 15 -11.08 1.09 -8.37
CA LEU A 15 -9.69 1.47 -8.22
C LEU A 15 -9.54 2.95 -7.89
N ALA A 16 -10.35 3.83 -8.49
CA ALA A 16 -10.38 5.26 -8.16
C ALA A 16 -10.71 5.50 -6.68
N ARG A 17 -11.65 4.73 -6.12
CA ARG A 17 -11.95 4.76 -4.68
C ARG A 17 -10.73 4.34 -3.86
N SER A 18 -10.04 3.28 -4.25
CA SER A 18 -8.83 2.81 -3.56
C SER A 18 -7.71 3.84 -3.57
N TYR A 19 -7.46 4.52 -4.67
CA TYR A 19 -6.52 5.65 -4.73
C TYR A 19 -6.90 6.77 -3.76
N LYS A 20 -8.19 7.12 -3.69
CA LYS A 20 -8.69 8.14 -2.76
C LYS A 20 -8.51 7.71 -1.31
N ASP A 21 -8.74 6.45 -1.00
CA ASP A 21 -8.58 5.94 0.36
C ASP A 21 -7.10 5.94 0.77
N VAL A 22 -6.20 5.48 -0.10
CA VAL A 22 -4.75 5.49 0.14
C VAL A 22 -4.22 6.92 0.36
N SER A 23 -4.73 7.91 -0.37
CA SER A 23 -4.32 9.31 -0.19
C SER A 23 -4.67 9.90 1.19
N LYS A 24 -5.56 9.25 1.92
CA LYS A 24 -6.01 9.66 3.26
C LYS A 24 -5.34 8.90 4.39
N PHE A 25 -4.46 7.95 4.09
CA PHE A 25 -3.75 7.22 5.12
C PHE A 25 -2.81 8.15 5.89
N SER A 26 -3.15 8.40 7.15
CA SER A 26 -2.43 9.32 8.04
C SER A 26 -1.44 8.60 8.98
N ASP A 27 -1.45 7.27 9.01
CA ASP A 27 -0.72 6.47 9.98
C ASP A 27 0.79 6.71 9.93
N ARG A 28 1.35 7.00 8.74
CA ARG A 28 2.75 7.39 8.61
C ARG A 28 3.04 8.71 9.35
N GLY A 29 2.18 9.71 9.18
CA GLY A 29 2.30 10.97 9.91
C GLY A 29 2.18 10.77 11.43
N MET A 30 1.24 9.92 11.87
CA MET A 30 1.10 9.58 13.29
C MET A 30 2.33 8.81 13.82
N ALA A 31 2.94 7.95 13.01
CA ALA A 31 4.18 7.25 13.40
C ALA A 31 5.36 8.21 13.61
N CYS A 32 5.38 9.38 12.97
CA CYS A 32 6.41 10.38 13.18
C CYS A 32 6.41 10.98 14.60
N PHE A 33 5.29 10.90 15.33
CA PHE A 33 5.25 11.25 16.76
C PHE A 33 6.07 10.28 17.64
N ARG A 34 6.44 9.10 17.11
CA ARG A 34 7.31 8.13 17.78
C ARG A 34 8.79 8.30 17.42
N SER A 35 9.13 9.34 16.68
CA SER A 35 10.49 9.68 16.25
C SER A 35 10.84 11.10 16.66
N ASP A 36 12.05 11.53 16.34
CA ASP A 36 12.52 12.89 16.61
C ASP A 36 11.96 13.94 15.61
N GLU A 37 11.17 13.49 14.63
CA GLU A 37 10.67 14.35 13.55
C GLU A 37 9.47 15.21 13.97
N MET A 38 8.67 14.74 14.92
CA MET A 38 7.46 15.43 15.37
C MET A 38 7.30 15.33 16.88
N GLN A 39 6.76 16.40 17.48
CA GLN A 39 6.38 16.46 18.90
C GLN A 39 4.92 16.87 19.03
N VAL A 40 4.26 16.32 20.05
CA VAL A 40 2.91 16.75 20.41
C VAL A 40 2.96 18.15 20.98
N ARG A 41 2.17 19.08 20.40
CA ARG A 41 2.11 20.46 20.88
C ARG A 41 1.37 20.53 22.21
N ASP A 42 1.72 21.57 23.00
CA ASP A 42 1.08 21.82 24.28
C ASP A 42 -0.28 22.52 24.09
N ASN A 43 -1.25 21.78 23.56
CA ASN A 43 -2.65 22.19 23.47
C ASN A 43 -3.56 20.97 23.70
N GLU A 44 -4.77 21.21 24.16
CA GLU A 44 -5.72 20.18 24.53
C GLU A 44 -6.02 19.18 23.41
N TYR A 45 -6.14 19.64 22.17
CA TYR A 45 -6.44 18.79 21.02
C TYR A 45 -5.30 17.82 20.76
N ASP A 46 -4.07 18.32 20.57
CA ASP A 46 -2.93 17.47 20.24
C ASP A 46 -2.60 16.49 21.37
N GLN A 47 -2.69 16.92 22.61
CA GLN A 47 -2.49 16.04 23.77
C GLN A 47 -3.52 14.93 23.84
N ASN A 48 -4.79 15.23 23.61
CA ASN A 48 -5.84 14.23 23.63
C ASN A 48 -5.72 13.21 22.50
N TYR A 49 -5.28 13.62 21.31
CA TYR A 49 -5.27 12.75 20.12
C TYR A 49 -3.95 12.03 19.87
N TYR A 50 -2.80 12.58 20.29
CA TYR A 50 -1.49 12.09 19.87
C TYR A 50 -0.51 11.78 21.01
N MET A 51 -0.74 12.24 22.23
CA MET A 51 0.19 12.05 23.35
C MET A 51 0.47 10.58 23.66
N ASP A 52 -0.53 9.71 23.57
CA ASP A 52 -0.34 8.28 23.79
C ASP A 52 0.52 7.64 22.71
N ILE A 53 0.45 8.14 21.47
CA ILE A 53 1.28 7.69 20.35
C ILE A 53 2.73 8.11 20.58
N GLU A 54 2.98 9.36 20.94
CA GLU A 54 4.32 9.87 21.26
C GLU A 54 4.97 9.10 22.41
N ARG A 55 4.20 8.75 23.41
CA ARG A 55 4.68 7.97 24.59
C ARG A 55 4.79 6.48 24.36
N TRP A 56 4.54 5.99 23.17
CA TRP A 56 4.57 4.56 22.83
C TRP A 56 3.63 3.71 23.67
N ASN A 57 2.51 4.28 24.12
CA ASN A 57 1.52 3.54 24.87
C ASN A 57 0.82 2.52 23.97
N ASP A 58 0.88 1.24 24.33
CA ASP A 58 0.24 0.14 23.60
C ASP A 58 -1.29 0.16 23.74
N LEU A 59 -1.75 0.58 24.91
CA LEU A 59 -3.16 0.79 25.22
C LEU A 59 -3.38 2.27 25.44
N ALA A 60 -4.20 2.89 24.59
CA ALA A 60 -4.54 4.28 24.74
C ALA A 60 -5.53 4.47 25.91
N PRO A 61 -5.13 5.06 27.03
CA PRO A 61 -6.02 5.33 28.15
C PRO A 61 -7.03 6.44 27.82
N ASN A 62 -6.73 7.29 26.84
CA ASN A 62 -7.60 8.35 26.39
C ASN A 62 -8.48 7.86 25.23
N ALA A 63 -9.81 7.97 25.42
CA ALA A 63 -10.80 7.55 24.42
C ALA A 63 -10.73 8.34 23.09
N TYR A 64 -10.07 9.50 23.09
CA TYR A 64 -9.89 10.34 21.90
C TYR A 64 -8.60 10.05 21.13
N THR A 65 -7.71 9.21 21.67
CA THR A 65 -6.43 8.91 21.00
C THR A 65 -6.66 8.34 19.61
N SER A 66 -5.99 8.93 18.63
CA SER A 66 -5.99 8.44 17.25
C SER A 66 -5.43 7.03 17.18
N SER A 67 -6.12 6.16 16.47
CA SER A 67 -5.70 4.77 16.28
C SER A 67 -5.18 4.53 14.87
N PHE A 68 -4.26 3.57 14.74
CA PHE A 68 -3.83 3.07 13.45
C PHE A 68 -4.94 2.19 12.86
N GLU A 69 -5.49 2.61 11.72
CA GLU A 69 -6.69 2.00 11.14
C GLU A 69 -6.33 0.84 10.19
N TRP A 70 -5.95 -0.28 10.74
CA TRP A 70 -5.60 -1.51 10.02
C TRP A 70 -6.61 -1.92 8.94
N ALA A 71 -7.90 -1.86 9.24
CA ALA A 71 -8.96 -2.28 8.34
C ALA A 71 -8.99 -1.52 7.00
N LYS A 72 -8.62 -0.25 6.99
CA LYS A 72 -8.56 0.56 5.77
C LYS A 72 -7.55 0.02 4.76
N TYR A 73 -6.39 -0.40 5.23
CA TYR A 73 -5.34 -0.98 4.37
C TYR A 73 -5.82 -2.28 3.73
N TYR A 74 -6.39 -3.17 4.53
CA TYR A 74 -6.87 -4.47 4.04
C TYR A 74 -8.07 -4.35 3.10
N ASN A 75 -8.90 -3.31 3.24
CA ASN A 75 -9.95 -3.01 2.28
C ASN A 75 -9.39 -2.64 0.90
N VAL A 76 -8.34 -1.84 0.84
CA VAL A 76 -7.65 -1.53 -0.42
C VAL A 76 -7.01 -2.78 -1.02
N LEU A 77 -6.38 -3.63 -0.21
CA LEU A 77 -5.82 -4.92 -0.66
C LEU A 77 -6.91 -5.82 -1.24
N PHE A 78 -8.07 -5.91 -0.59
CA PHE A 78 -9.20 -6.68 -1.09
C PHE A 78 -9.65 -6.19 -2.47
N ILE A 79 -9.82 -4.88 -2.65
CA ILE A 79 -10.22 -4.29 -3.93
C ILE A 79 -9.15 -4.55 -5.00
N ALA A 80 -7.88 -4.37 -4.70
CA ALA A 80 -6.79 -4.64 -5.63
C ALA A 80 -6.78 -6.12 -6.08
N ASN A 81 -6.93 -7.06 -5.12
CA ASN A 81 -7.05 -8.48 -5.42
C ASN A 81 -8.27 -8.77 -6.30
N HIS A 82 -9.40 -8.16 -6.01
CA HIS A 82 -10.61 -8.35 -6.80
C HIS A 82 -10.41 -7.91 -8.26
N VAL A 83 -9.77 -6.79 -8.50
CA VAL A 83 -9.43 -6.34 -9.86
C VAL A 83 -8.49 -7.33 -10.56
N ILE A 84 -7.45 -7.80 -9.86
CA ILE A 84 -6.47 -8.76 -10.42
C ILE A 84 -7.15 -10.08 -10.79
N GLU A 85 -7.93 -10.66 -9.88
CA GLU A 85 -8.60 -11.94 -10.08
C GLU A 85 -9.70 -11.87 -11.17
N SER A 86 -10.35 -10.72 -11.31
CA SER A 86 -11.44 -10.52 -12.27
C SER A 86 -10.97 -10.20 -13.70
N ARG A 87 -9.66 -10.18 -13.97
CA ARG A 87 -9.11 -9.78 -15.28
C ARG A 87 -9.83 -10.46 -16.46
N SER A 88 -10.06 -11.76 -16.39
CA SER A 88 -10.71 -12.54 -17.45
C SER A 88 -12.20 -12.24 -17.61
N ASP A 89 -12.81 -11.64 -16.59
CA ASP A 89 -14.24 -11.32 -16.55
C ASP A 89 -14.55 -9.91 -17.10
N ILE A 90 -13.51 -9.08 -17.26
CA ILE A 90 -13.64 -7.73 -17.83
C ILE A 90 -13.82 -7.87 -19.34
N LYS A 91 -15.04 -7.61 -19.81
CA LYS A 91 -15.44 -7.85 -21.22
C LYS A 91 -15.45 -6.60 -22.09
N GLU A 92 -15.34 -5.43 -21.46
CA GLU A 92 -15.34 -4.15 -22.15
C GLU A 92 -13.97 -3.49 -22.02
N GLY A 93 -13.56 -2.80 -23.08
CA GLY A 93 -12.25 -2.14 -23.16
C GLY A 93 -11.25 -2.90 -24.03
N THR A 94 -10.16 -2.24 -24.35
CA THR A 94 -9.03 -2.84 -25.07
C THR A 94 -8.16 -3.66 -24.11
N GLU A 95 -7.34 -4.54 -24.66
CA GLU A 95 -6.38 -5.30 -23.87
C GLU A 95 -5.41 -4.37 -23.13
N GLU A 96 -4.99 -3.30 -23.78
CA GLU A 96 -4.11 -2.29 -23.19
C GLU A 96 -4.77 -1.58 -22.01
N GLU A 97 -6.05 -1.24 -22.10
CA GLU A 97 -6.81 -0.62 -21.02
C GLU A 97 -6.99 -1.57 -19.84
N ILE A 98 -7.27 -2.84 -20.10
CA ILE A 98 -7.40 -3.87 -19.07
C ILE A 98 -6.03 -4.12 -18.42
N ASN A 99 -4.95 -4.25 -19.19
CA ASN A 99 -3.60 -4.40 -18.70
C ASN A 99 -3.20 -3.23 -17.79
N GLN A 100 -3.48 -2.01 -18.22
CA GLN A 100 -3.19 -0.82 -17.43
C GLN A 100 -3.95 -0.85 -16.09
N LEU A 101 -5.22 -1.18 -16.08
CA LEU A 101 -6.04 -1.29 -14.87
C LEU A 101 -5.47 -2.34 -13.90
N VAL A 102 -5.18 -3.54 -14.40
CA VAL A 102 -4.65 -4.64 -13.59
C VAL A 102 -3.26 -4.32 -13.08
N GLY A 103 -2.40 -3.70 -13.90
CA GLY A 103 -1.08 -3.24 -13.48
C GLY A 103 -1.15 -2.22 -12.35
N GLU A 104 -2.09 -1.27 -12.41
CA GLU A 104 -2.33 -0.32 -11.33
C GLU A 104 -2.82 -1.02 -10.05
N ALA A 105 -3.62 -2.08 -10.17
CA ALA A 105 -4.04 -2.88 -9.00
C ALA A 105 -2.85 -3.60 -8.35
N TYR A 106 -1.93 -4.17 -9.12
CA TYR A 106 -0.67 -4.71 -8.60
C TYR A 106 0.15 -3.64 -7.87
N MET A 107 0.25 -2.43 -8.43
CA MET A 107 0.96 -1.32 -7.78
C MET A 107 0.32 -0.90 -6.47
N LEU A 108 -1.01 -0.81 -6.40
CA LEU A 108 -1.71 -0.49 -5.16
C LEU A 108 -1.50 -1.58 -4.11
N ARG A 109 -1.52 -2.85 -4.49
CA ARG A 109 -1.24 -3.97 -3.58
C ARG A 109 0.19 -3.93 -3.05
N ALA A 110 1.17 -3.71 -3.92
CA ALA A 110 2.56 -3.53 -3.52
C ALA A 110 2.75 -2.34 -2.57
N TYR A 111 2.18 -1.21 -2.91
CA TYR A 111 2.31 0.02 -2.13
C TYR A 111 1.69 -0.12 -0.73
N VAL A 112 0.50 -0.71 -0.63
CA VAL A 112 -0.15 -0.91 0.67
C VAL A 112 0.61 -1.90 1.55
N HIS A 113 1.10 -3.02 0.99
CA HIS A 113 1.97 -3.94 1.74
C HIS A 113 3.26 -3.27 2.19
N PHE A 114 3.83 -2.40 1.35
CA PHE A 114 5.03 -1.61 1.71
C PHE A 114 4.75 -0.66 2.87
N LEU A 115 3.62 0.03 2.88
CA LEU A 115 3.22 0.88 4.02
C LEU A 115 3.07 0.04 5.29
N LEU A 116 2.37 -1.09 5.21
CA LEU A 116 2.12 -1.96 6.35
C LEU A 116 3.40 -2.54 6.94
N VAL A 117 4.31 -3.06 6.11
CA VAL A 117 5.56 -3.65 6.61
C VAL A 117 6.47 -2.61 7.26
N ASN A 118 6.43 -1.36 6.79
CA ASN A 118 7.21 -0.27 7.38
C ASN A 118 6.57 0.31 8.65
N LEU A 119 5.25 0.18 8.84
CA LEU A 119 4.57 0.59 10.07
C LEU A 119 4.70 -0.45 11.19
N TYR A 120 4.62 -1.73 10.86
CA TYR A 120 4.47 -2.81 11.84
C TYR A 120 5.60 -3.84 11.84
N GLY A 121 6.50 -3.80 10.86
CA GLY A 121 7.66 -4.69 10.78
C GLY A 121 8.95 -4.01 11.25
N GLN A 122 9.98 -4.82 11.42
CA GLN A 122 11.33 -4.32 11.62
C GLN A 122 11.89 -3.70 10.33
N PRO A 123 12.75 -2.67 10.40
CA PRO A 123 13.43 -2.15 9.22
C PRO A 123 14.20 -3.25 8.49
N TYR A 124 14.06 -3.33 7.18
CA TYR A 124 14.68 -4.38 6.34
C TYR A 124 16.18 -4.53 6.56
N THR A 125 16.90 -3.43 6.72
CA THR A 125 18.36 -3.38 6.89
C THR A 125 18.84 -3.70 8.31
N LYS A 126 17.94 -3.84 9.27
CA LYS A 126 18.32 -4.20 10.64
C LYS A 126 18.75 -5.67 10.69
N GLU A 127 19.87 -5.95 11.34
CA GLU A 127 20.37 -7.31 11.53
C GLU A 127 19.29 -8.21 12.16
N GLY A 128 19.06 -9.37 11.55
CA GLY A 128 18.06 -10.35 11.98
C GLY A 128 16.60 -9.98 11.68
N ALA A 129 16.34 -8.83 11.03
CA ALA A 129 14.97 -8.38 10.76
C ALA A 129 14.22 -9.26 9.77
N LEU A 130 14.89 -9.83 8.77
CA LEU A 130 14.26 -10.52 7.64
C LEU A 130 13.40 -11.71 8.08
N ASP A 131 13.81 -12.45 9.09
CA ASP A 131 13.10 -13.60 9.64
C ASP A 131 12.02 -13.22 10.67
N THR A 132 11.93 -11.95 11.05
CA THR A 132 10.94 -11.49 12.04
C THR A 132 9.55 -11.38 11.43
N LYS A 133 8.53 -11.70 12.21
CA LYS A 133 7.14 -11.58 11.79
C LYS A 133 6.74 -10.10 11.70
N SER A 134 6.09 -9.76 10.60
CA SER A 134 5.60 -8.40 10.33
C SER A 134 4.08 -8.39 10.15
N VAL A 135 3.58 -8.34 8.92
CA VAL A 135 2.17 -8.23 8.60
C VAL A 135 1.69 -9.43 7.78
N PRO A 136 0.40 -9.77 7.83
CA PRO A 136 -0.17 -10.76 6.93
C PRO A 136 -0.19 -10.25 5.49
N LEU A 137 0.24 -11.09 4.55
CA LEU A 137 0.01 -10.88 3.13
C LEU A 137 -1.44 -11.20 2.78
N LYS A 138 -2.11 -10.30 2.06
CA LYS A 138 -3.45 -10.51 1.49
C LYS A 138 -3.34 -10.48 -0.02
N LEU A 139 -3.32 -11.66 -0.63
CA LEU A 139 -3.06 -11.85 -2.07
C LEU A 139 -4.25 -12.43 -2.84
N ASP A 140 -5.38 -12.59 -2.19
CA ASP A 140 -6.62 -13.15 -2.72
C ASP A 140 -7.85 -12.45 -2.12
N THR A 141 -9.03 -12.77 -2.64
CA THR A 141 -10.33 -12.24 -2.16
C THR A 141 -11.02 -13.12 -1.14
N ASP A 142 -10.38 -14.21 -0.69
CA ASP A 142 -10.97 -15.11 0.30
C ASP A 142 -11.09 -14.41 1.67
N LEU A 143 -12.33 -14.14 2.09
CA LEU A 143 -12.63 -13.49 3.37
C LEU A 143 -12.62 -14.45 4.56
N GLU A 144 -12.71 -15.76 4.33
CA GLU A 144 -12.75 -16.77 5.40
C GLU A 144 -11.33 -17.23 5.79
N LYS A 145 -10.34 -16.93 4.96
CA LYS A 145 -8.96 -17.30 5.18
C LYS A 145 -8.36 -16.60 6.40
N VAL A 146 -7.98 -17.38 7.38
CA VAL A 146 -7.25 -16.87 8.54
C VAL A 146 -5.82 -16.51 8.12
N LEU A 147 -5.52 -15.24 8.05
CA LEU A 147 -4.21 -14.73 7.68
C LEU A 147 -3.22 -14.89 8.86
N LYS A 148 -2.02 -15.35 8.55
CA LYS A 148 -0.90 -15.40 9.51
C LYS A 148 0.10 -14.29 9.15
N ARG A 149 0.78 -13.76 10.16
CA ARG A 149 1.84 -12.78 9.94
C ARG A 149 3.00 -13.41 9.16
N ASN A 150 3.35 -12.77 8.06
CA ASN A 150 4.51 -13.12 7.24
C ASN A 150 5.79 -12.47 7.77
N THR A 151 6.94 -13.01 7.38
CA THR A 151 8.22 -12.37 7.70
C THR A 151 8.42 -11.08 6.91
N VAL A 152 9.33 -10.24 7.35
CA VAL A 152 9.72 -9.03 6.62
C VAL A 152 10.20 -9.40 5.21
N GLU A 153 11.03 -10.45 5.07
CA GLU A 153 11.53 -10.94 3.78
C GLU A 153 10.38 -11.39 2.86
N GLU A 154 9.44 -12.19 3.37
CA GLU A 154 8.29 -12.66 2.59
C GLU A 154 7.45 -11.49 2.05
N VAL A 155 7.25 -10.44 2.86
CA VAL A 155 6.48 -9.27 2.43
C VAL A 155 7.22 -8.49 1.35
N TYR A 156 8.51 -8.22 1.51
CA TYR A 156 9.30 -7.52 0.48
C TYR A 156 9.43 -8.34 -0.81
N THR A 157 9.52 -9.65 -0.73
CA THR A 157 9.49 -10.55 -1.90
C THR A 157 8.17 -10.42 -2.65
N SER A 158 7.04 -10.39 -1.94
CA SER A 158 5.71 -10.19 -2.54
C SER A 158 5.57 -8.80 -3.16
N ILE A 159 6.08 -7.76 -2.52
CA ILE A 159 6.11 -6.39 -3.06
C ILE A 159 6.87 -6.37 -4.39
N GLN A 160 8.04 -6.99 -4.45
CA GLN A 160 8.85 -7.04 -5.68
C GLN A 160 8.13 -7.80 -6.78
N ALA A 161 7.50 -8.93 -6.48
CA ALA A 161 6.71 -9.68 -7.45
C ALA A 161 5.57 -8.84 -8.05
N ASP A 162 4.88 -8.07 -7.24
CA ASP A 162 3.81 -7.18 -7.70
C ASP A 162 4.36 -6.03 -8.58
N ILE A 163 5.51 -5.45 -8.23
CA ILE A 163 6.16 -4.44 -9.06
C ILE A 163 6.55 -5.03 -10.42
N ASP A 164 7.10 -6.23 -10.44
CA ASP A 164 7.52 -6.91 -11.67
C ASP A 164 6.34 -7.22 -12.59
N GLU A 165 5.19 -7.66 -12.03
CA GLU A 165 3.95 -7.81 -12.81
C GLU A 165 3.41 -6.48 -13.30
N ALA A 166 3.38 -5.47 -12.46
CA ALA A 166 2.94 -4.12 -12.84
C ALA A 166 3.79 -3.54 -13.98
N ARG A 167 5.11 -3.73 -13.95
CA ARG A 167 6.02 -3.26 -14.98
C ARG A 167 5.69 -3.81 -16.37
N LYS A 168 5.17 -5.04 -16.44
CA LYS A 168 4.74 -5.66 -17.70
C LYS A 168 3.43 -5.09 -18.22
N LEU A 169 2.59 -4.54 -17.36
CA LEU A 169 1.19 -4.19 -17.63
C LEU A 169 0.96 -2.67 -17.71
N VAL A 170 1.70 -1.88 -16.92
CA VAL A 170 1.57 -0.42 -16.86
C VAL A 170 2.37 0.19 -17.99
N MET A 171 1.71 0.52 -19.09
CA MET A 171 2.35 1.09 -20.29
C MET A 171 2.08 2.58 -20.48
N LYS A 172 1.13 3.14 -19.73
CA LYS A 172 0.78 4.55 -19.87
C LYS A 172 1.93 5.43 -19.40
N ALA A 173 2.43 6.29 -20.32
CA ALA A 173 3.50 7.24 -19.99
C ALA A 173 2.98 8.39 -19.14
N GLU A 174 1.84 8.96 -19.52
CA GLU A 174 1.24 10.11 -18.85
C GLU A 174 -0.28 9.96 -18.75
N TRP A 175 -0.84 10.56 -17.71
CA TRP A 175 -2.26 10.73 -17.53
C TRP A 175 -2.66 12.20 -17.71
N GLU A 176 -3.90 12.44 -18.14
CA GLU A 176 -4.50 13.77 -18.04
C GLU A 176 -4.40 14.29 -16.60
N GLN A 177 -4.24 15.59 -16.42
CA GLN A 177 -4.02 16.20 -15.10
C GLN A 177 -4.99 15.72 -14.01
N ARG A 178 -6.28 15.56 -14.35
CA ARG A 178 -7.32 15.06 -13.42
C ARG A 178 -7.10 13.63 -12.96
N TYR A 179 -6.29 12.85 -13.67
CA TYR A 179 -5.96 11.45 -13.38
C TYR A 179 -4.49 11.24 -13.03
N SER A 180 -3.74 12.30 -12.77
CA SER A 180 -2.30 12.25 -12.44
C SER A 180 -1.98 11.45 -11.18
N TYR A 181 -2.98 11.13 -10.35
CA TYR A 181 -2.86 10.26 -9.18
C TYR A 181 -2.70 8.77 -9.54
N ARG A 182 -3.01 8.37 -10.77
CA ARG A 182 -2.91 6.97 -11.22
C ARG A 182 -1.47 6.62 -11.54
N PHE A 183 -1.10 5.36 -11.26
CA PHE A 183 0.21 4.89 -11.65
C PHE A 183 0.41 4.94 -13.16
N ASN A 184 1.59 5.38 -13.55
CA ASN A 184 2.12 5.35 -14.91
C ASN A 184 3.48 4.63 -14.90
N ALA A 185 4.11 4.44 -16.07
CA ALA A 185 5.39 3.74 -16.17
C ALA A 185 6.48 4.37 -15.29
N ALA A 186 6.59 5.70 -15.28
CA ALA A 186 7.58 6.40 -14.46
C ALA A 186 7.35 6.21 -12.96
N SER A 187 6.10 6.21 -12.51
CA SER A 187 5.78 6.02 -11.08
C SER A 187 6.02 4.59 -10.60
N VAL A 188 5.95 3.58 -11.48
CA VAL A 188 6.37 2.21 -11.17
C VAL A 188 7.86 2.18 -10.83
N GLU A 189 8.70 2.79 -11.65
CA GLU A 189 10.15 2.84 -11.42
C GLU A 189 10.51 3.73 -10.21
N ALA A 190 9.81 4.83 -10.00
CA ALA A 190 9.98 5.66 -8.80
C ALA A 190 9.67 4.87 -7.51
N PHE A 191 8.64 4.02 -7.53
CA PHE A 191 8.34 3.15 -6.40
C PHE A 191 9.38 2.03 -6.24
N GLN A 192 9.85 1.42 -7.34
CA GLN A 192 10.96 0.47 -7.31
C GLN A 192 12.19 1.08 -6.64
N SER A 193 12.56 2.31 -7.02
CA SER A 193 13.69 3.02 -6.43
C SER A 193 13.52 3.18 -4.91
N ARG A 194 12.33 3.55 -4.44
CA ARG A 194 12.03 3.66 -3.01
C ARG A 194 12.16 2.33 -2.28
N VAL A 195 11.62 1.25 -2.82
CA VAL A 195 11.73 -0.09 -2.23
C VAL A 195 13.19 -0.52 -2.13
N SER A 196 13.97 -0.31 -3.19
CA SER A 196 15.40 -0.62 -3.23
C SER A 196 16.20 0.20 -2.20
N LEU A 197 15.88 1.49 -2.02
CA LEU A 197 16.47 2.32 -0.96
C LEU A 197 16.19 1.73 0.44
N TYR A 198 14.98 1.33 0.72
CA TYR A 198 14.59 0.76 2.02
C TYR A 198 15.26 -0.59 2.27
N LYS A 199 15.59 -1.35 1.22
CA LYS A 199 16.39 -2.58 1.29
C LYS A 199 17.89 -2.32 1.43
N GLY A 200 18.35 -1.09 1.32
CA GLY A 200 19.78 -0.75 1.32
C GLY A 200 20.51 -1.05 0.01
N GLU A 201 19.77 -1.26 -1.08
CA GLU A 201 20.29 -1.57 -2.43
C GLU A 201 20.51 -0.25 -3.20
N TRP A 202 21.51 0.52 -2.81
CA TRP A 202 21.76 1.88 -3.29
C TRP A 202 21.95 1.97 -4.81
N GLN A 203 22.70 1.03 -5.42
CA GLN A 203 22.89 1.02 -6.87
C GLN A 203 21.59 0.73 -7.62
N ALA A 204 20.84 -0.28 -7.18
CA ALA A 204 19.54 -0.61 -7.78
C ALA A 204 18.53 0.53 -7.63
N ALA A 205 18.58 1.25 -6.51
CA ALA A 205 17.73 2.42 -6.29
C ALA A 205 18.09 3.56 -7.25
N TRP A 206 19.39 3.79 -7.48
CA TRP A 206 19.88 4.80 -8.43
C TRP A 206 19.48 4.46 -9.86
N ASP A 207 19.70 3.20 -10.28
CA ASP A 207 19.40 2.74 -11.65
C ASP A 207 17.89 2.84 -11.96
N ALA A 208 17.04 2.60 -10.97
CA ALA A 208 15.59 2.73 -11.13
C ALA A 208 15.09 4.19 -11.15
N ALA A 209 15.88 5.13 -10.66
CA ALA A 209 15.53 6.56 -10.60
C ALA A 209 15.92 7.33 -11.87
N GLY A 210 16.86 6.80 -12.67
CA GLY A 210 17.38 7.39 -13.92
C GLY A 210 16.63 7.00 -15.14
#